data_1f9089b7f8439f67b7ee438e1f44612a
#
_entry.id   1f9089b7f8439f67b7ee438e1f44612a
#
_cell.length_a   1.000
_cell.length_b   1.000
_cell.length_c   1.000
_cell.angle_alpha   90.00
_cell.angle_beta   90.00
_cell.angle_gamma   90.00
#
_symmetry.space_group_name_H-M   'P 1'
#
loop_
_entity.id
_entity.type
_entity.pdbx_description
1 polymer ?
#
loop_
_entity_poly.entity_id
_entity_poly.type
_entity_poly.pdbx_seq_one_letter_code
_entity_poly.pdbx_strand_id
1 'polypeptide(L)'
;ADGVENSLQHIGGIREKMDVLGQSGSAIRDVVEGLSAISEQNAASADSTMQAAHGMSDTMTELMNSSENLLALADKLEKVLDVFKV
;
A
#
# COMPACT_ATOMS: atom_id res chain seq x y z
N ALA A 1 32.34 54.96 -0.68
CA ALA A 1 31.06 55.27 -0.91
C ALA A 1 30.34 54.30 -1.83
N ASP A 2 30.57 54.31 -3.15
CA ASP A 2 29.87 53.39 -4.07
C ASP A 2 30.16 51.93 -3.79
N GLY A 3 31.37 51.57 -3.36
CA GLY A 3 31.74 50.19 -3.05
C GLY A 3 31.02 49.68 -1.79
N VAL A 4 30.79 50.56 -0.81
CA VAL A 4 30.09 50.19 0.43
C VAL A 4 28.58 49.97 0.14
N GLU A 5 27.99 50.82 -0.70
CA GLU A 5 26.58 50.67 -1.11
C GLU A 5 26.36 49.38 -1.89
N ASN A 6 27.25 49.03 -2.83
CA ASN A 6 27.22 47.81 -3.59
C ASN A 6 27.31 46.59 -2.66
N SER A 7 28.23 46.64 -1.68
CA SER A 7 28.38 45.56 -0.69
C SER A 7 27.12 45.36 0.13
N LEU A 8 26.46 46.46 0.55
CA LEU A 8 25.22 46.42 1.33
C LEU A 8 24.09 45.79 0.48
N GLN A 9 24.01 46.14 -0.80
CA GLN A 9 23.03 45.55 -1.71
C GLN A 9 23.25 44.04 -1.89
N HIS A 10 24.52 43.61 -2.02
CA HIS A 10 24.88 42.20 -2.10
C HIS A 10 24.48 41.44 -0.84
N ILE A 11 24.72 42.03 0.33
CA ILE A 11 24.35 41.43 1.62
C ILE A 11 22.81 41.26 1.70
N GLY A 12 22.08 42.30 1.27
CA GLY A 12 20.60 42.25 1.23
C GLY A 12 20.09 41.12 0.34
N GLY A 13 20.70 40.97 -0.86
CA GLY A 13 20.37 39.89 -1.80
C GLY A 13 20.67 38.50 -1.24
N ILE A 14 21.78 38.37 -0.53
CA ILE A 14 22.15 37.10 0.13
C ILE A 14 21.13 36.77 1.22
N ARG A 15 20.68 37.74 2.01
CA ARG A 15 19.68 37.52 3.04
C ARG A 15 18.35 37.02 2.45
N GLU A 16 17.91 37.64 1.36
CA GLU A 16 16.68 37.20 0.66
C GLU A 16 16.81 35.77 0.17
N LYS A 17 17.95 35.41 -0.42
CA LYS A 17 18.22 34.06 -0.89
C LYS A 17 18.26 33.05 0.26
N MET A 18 18.80 33.45 1.40
CA MET A 18 18.82 32.59 2.58
C MET A 18 17.45 32.37 3.16
N ASP A 19 16.57 33.39 3.13
CA ASP A 19 15.18 33.25 3.54
C ASP A 19 14.42 32.25 2.64
N VAL A 20 14.60 32.39 1.32
CA VAL A 20 14.00 31.47 0.34
C VAL A 20 14.51 30.06 0.57
N LEU A 21 15.81 29.91 0.80
CA LEU A 21 16.43 28.61 1.06
C LEU A 21 15.87 27.97 2.32
N GLY A 22 15.67 28.77 3.38
CA GLY A 22 15.06 28.30 4.62
C GLY A 22 13.62 27.83 4.42
N GLN A 23 12.83 28.59 3.65
CA GLN A 23 11.45 28.21 3.32
C GLN A 23 11.42 26.94 2.48
N SER A 24 12.32 26.81 1.49
CA SER A 24 12.43 25.61 0.66
C SER A 24 12.82 24.39 1.49
N GLY A 25 13.77 24.57 2.44
CA GLY A 25 14.17 23.51 3.34
C GLY A 25 13.02 23.01 4.21
N SER A 26 12.21 23.95 4.72
CA SER A 26 11.04 23.63 5.51
C SER A 26 9.99 22.88 4.69
N ALA A 27 9.76 23.31 3.44
CA ALA A 27 8.85 22.64 2.52
C ALA A 27 9.31 21.22 2.20
N ILE A 28 10.61 21.03 1.98
CA ILE A 28 11.20 19.70 1.75
C ILE A 28 11.00 18.80 2.97
N ARG A 29 11.19 19.35 4.17
CA ARG A 29 10.97 18.59 5.40
C ARG A 29 9.53 18.11 5.51
N ASP A 30 8.57 18.98 5.19
CA ASP A 30 7.14 18.64 5.21
C ASP A 30 6.83 17.53 4.22
N VAL A 31 7.41 17.61 3.01
CA VAL A 31 7.26 16.58 1.98
C VAL A 31 7.84 15.24 2.45
N VAL A 32 9.01 15.26 3.07
CA VAL A 32 9.66 14.05 3.58
C VAL A 32 8.81 13.41 4.69
N GLU A 33 8.27 14.21 5.60
CA GLU A 33 7.36 13.72 6.64
C GLU A 33 6.10 13.09 6.04
N GLY A 34 5.52 13.76 5.02
CA GLY A 34 4.37 13.24 4.30
C GLY A 34 4.68 11.92 3.59
N LEU A 35 5.84 11.81 2.96
CA LEU A 35 6.29 10.59 2.31
C LEU A 35 6.47 9.44 3.30
N SER A 36 7.03 9.74 4.49
CA SER A 36 7.17 8.74 5.55
C SER A 36 5.82 8.20 6.00
N ALA A 37 4.84 9.09 6.18
CA ALA A 37 3.47 8.71 6.56
C ALA A 37 2.82 7.83 5.49
N ILE A 38 2.99 8.20 4.21
CA ILE A 38 2.47 7.42 3.08
C ILE A 38 3.15 6.04 3.02
N SER A 39 4.47 5.99 3.25
CA SER A 39 5.22 4.74 3.25
C SER A 39 4.73 3.79 4.35
N GLU A 40 4.47 4.31 5.54
CA GLU A 40 3.92 3.53 6.65
C GLU A 40 2.51 3.02 6.32
N GLN A 41 1.68 3.87 5.73
CA GLN A 41 0.34 3.50 5.30
C GLN A 41 0.38 2.43 4.21
N ASN A 42 1.30 2.56 3.25
CA ASN A 42 1.49 1.58 2.19
C ASN A 42 1.92 0.23 2.74
N ALA A 43 2.82 0.22 3.71
CA ALA A 43 3.27 -1.01 4.37
C ALA A 43 2.10 -1.70 5.09
N ALA A 44 1.28 -0.92 5.81
CA ALA A 44 0.09 -1.44 6.49
C ALA A 44 -0.94 -1.99 5.50
N SER A 45 -1.14 -1.29 4.37
CA SER A 45 -2.04 -1.73 3.31
C SER A 45 -1.56 -3.02 2.65
N ALA A 46 -0.24 -3.14 2.41
CA ALA A 46 0.36 -4.34 1.86
C ALA A 46 0.17 -5.54 2.80
N ASP A 47 0.34 -5.32 4.09
CA ASP A 47 0.13 -6.36 5.10
C ASP A 47 -1.33 -6.82 5.13
N SER A 48 -2.27 -5.87 5.08
CA SER A 48 -3.71 -6.17 5.00
C SER A 48 -4.04 -6.97 3.74
N THR A 49 -3.44 -6.61 2.61
CA THR A 49 -3.61 -7.33 1.34
C THR A 49 -3.09 -8.76 1.44
N MET A 50 -1.94 -8.95 2.08
CA MET A 50 -1.37 -10.28 2.30
C MET A 50 -2.28 -11.14 3.18
N GLN A 51 -2.83 -10.57 4.24
CA GLN A 51 -3.78 -11.26 5.11
C GLN A 51 -5.05 -11.66 4.36
N ALA A 52 -5.57 -10.76 3.52
CA ALA A 52 -6.74 -11.05 2.69
C ALA A 52 -6.44 -12.17 1.68
N ALA A 53 -5.24 -12.17 1.10
CA ALA A 53 -4.80 -13.21 0.17
C ALA A 53 -4.72 -14.59 0.86
N HIS A 54 -4.20 -14.62 2.08
CA HIS A 54 -4.18 -15.85 2.89
C HIS A 54 -5.58 -16.35 3.19
N GLY A 55 -6.50 -15.43 3.55
CA GLY A 55 -7.91 -15.77 3.77
C GLY A 55 -8.57 -16.35 2.53
N MET A 56 -8.28 -15.77 1.36
CA MET A 56 -8.77 -16.27 0.08
C MET A 56 -8.23 -17.67 -0.21
N SER A 57 -6.96 -17.91 0.06
CA SER A 57 -6.34 -19.23 -0.12
C SER A 57 -7.01 -20.27 0.75
N ASP A 58 -7.28 -19.93 2.01
CA ASP A 58 -8.00 -20.82 2.94
C ASP A 58 -9.41 -21.13 2.43
N THR A 59 -10.12 -20.11 1.95
CA THR A 59 -11.46 -20.26 1.38
C THR A 59 -11.43 -21.16 0.15
N MET A 60 -10.42 -21.02 -0.70
CA MET A 60 -10.24 -21.87 -1.88
C MET A 60 -10.03 -23.32 -1.49
N THR A 61 -9.25 -23.57 -0.45
CA THR A 61 -9.04 -24.92 0.09
C THR A 61 -10.35 -25.53 0.60
N GLU A 62 -11.13 -24.74 1.34
CA GLU A 62 -12.46 -25.17 1.81
C GLU A 62 -13.41 -25.49 0.64
N LEU A 63 -13.40 -24.65 -0.39
CA LEU A 63 -14.19 -24.87 -1.61
C LEU A 63 -13.80 -26.17 -2.31
N MET A 64 -12.52 -26.44 -2.42
CA MET A 64 -12.01 -27.68 -3.03
C MET A 64 -12.47 -28.89 -2.23
N ASN A 65 -12.37 -28.83 -0.91
CA ASN A 65 -12.84 -29.91 -0.03
C ASN A 65 -14.35 -30.13 -0.17
N SER A 66 -15.12 -29.04 -0.22
CA SER A 66 -16.58 -29.11 -0.41
C SER A 66 -16.94 -29.70 -1.77
N SER A 67 -16.18 -29.34 -2.82
CA SER A 67 -16.40 -29.88 -4.16
C SER A 67 -16.12 -31.37 -4.20
N GLU A 68 -15.05 -31.83 -3.56
CA GLU A 68 -14.74 -33.25 -3.44
C GLU A 68 -15.85 -34.01 -2.73
N ASN A 69 -16.37 -33.43 -1.63
CA ASN A 69 -17.46 -34.01 -0.87
C ASN A 69 -18.75 -34.11 -1.72
N LEU A 70 -19.04 -33.08 -2.53
CA LEU A 70 -20.18 -33.07 -3.43
C LEU A 70 -20.05 -34.14 -4.52
N LEU A 71 -18.84 -34.30 -5.06
CA LEU A 71 -18.59 -35.35 -6.06
C LEU A 71 -18.77 -36.74 -5.46
N ALA A 72 -18.27 -36.95 -4.25
CA ALA A 72 -18.44 -38.20 -3.53
C ALA A 72 -19.93 -38.51 -3.27
N LEU A 73 -20.71 -37.46 -2.88
CA LEU A 73 -22.14 -37.59 -2.64
C LEU A 73 -22.89 -37.91 -3.92
N ALA A 74 -22.54 -37.24 -5.03
CA ALA A 74 -23.13 -37.50 -6.35
C ALA A 74 -22.86 -38.94 -6.81
N ASP A 75 -21.66 -39.44 -6.58
CA ASP A 75 -21.30 -40.83 -6.90
C ASP A 75 -22.14 -41.82 -6.07
N LYS A 76 -22.32 -41.55 -4.79
CA LYS A 76 -23.19 -42.37 -3.92
C LYS A 76 -24.62 -42.37 -4.39
N LEU A 77 -25.15 -41.21 -4.78
CA LEU A 77 -26.50 -41.09 -5.30
C LEU A 77 -26.70 -41.87 -6.57
N GLU A 78 -25.70 -41.81 -7.48
CA GLU A 78 -25.71 -42.56 -8.73
C GLU A 78 -25.80 -44.08 -8.46
N LYS A 79 -25.02 -44.58 -7.52
CA LYS A 79 -25.03 -45.99 -7.12
C LYS A 79 -26.33 -46.42 -6.53
N VAL A 80 -26.93 -45.57 -5.68
CA VAL A 80 -28.26 -45.83 -5.08
C VAL A 80 -29.34 -45.92 -6.17
N LEU A 81 -29.32 -44.98 -7.13
CA LEU A 81 -30.24 -44.96 -8.23
C LEU A 81 -30.11 -46.21 -9.12
N ASP A 82 -28.88 -46.66 -9.34
CA ASP A 82 -28.62 -47.89 -10.12
C ASP A 82 -29.24 -49.13 -9.44
N VAL A 83 -29.14 -49.19 -8.11
CA VAL A 83 -29.77 -50.27 -7.33
C VAL A 83 -31.28 -50.22 -7.46
N PHE A 84 -31.88 -49.04 -7.47
CA PHE A 84 -33.37 -48.89 -7.63
C PHE A 84 -33.84 -49.12 -9.04
N LYS A 85 -32.98 -49.07 -10.03
CA LYS A 85 -33.34 -49.29 -11.45
C LYS A 85 -33.59 -50.75 -11.77
N VAL A 86 -33.05 -51.64 -10.97
CA VAL A 86 -33.24 -53.08 -11.13
C VAL A 86 -34.60 -53.50 -10.57
#